data_238dd0a2768142c8e2d8df1169d34966
#
_entry.id   238dd0a2768142c8e2d8df1169d34966
#
_cell.length_a   1.000
_cell.length_b   1.000
_cell.length_c   1.000
_cell.angle_alpha   90.00
_cell.angle_beta   90.00
_cell.angle_gamma   90.00
#
_symmetry.space_group_name_H-M   'P 1'
#
loop_
_entity.id
_entity.type
_entity.pdbx_description
1 polymer ?
#
loop_
_entity_poly.entity_id
_entity_poly.type
_entity_poly.pdbx_seq_one_letter_code
_entity_poly.pdbx_strand_id
1 'polypeptide(L)'
;MRRPLPFRTTLLLAFLLAAGLCLSCSGGNRAGQASQTTLRLSMIPTTDPGKMLRESQPLVDYLQRETGAKVELTIPTNYAAVVEAVGSDQVDIAHFGGFTYVQASARYGVTPLVQRDRDQNFHSVFITQPGSNVNGLADLKGHTFAFGDVNSTSGHLMPEYFMRQSGVDADVIAKAVYTGGHDATALAVSNRKVDAGALDELVFERMTKEGKLAPDSVRVFYTTPAFFDYLWAARKGLDPGLAESFAGALLKLDASKADDKKVLDILSATKYVKASDPDYEKLRQAARDAGLLK
;
A
#
# COMPACT_ATOMS: atom_id res chain seq x y z
N MET A 1 53.70 -36.54 48.33
CA MET A 1 54.87 -37.45 48.09
C MET A 1 55.27 -37.34 46.61
N ARG A 2 56.54 -36.90 46.47
CA ARG A 2 57.51 -37.21 45.39
C ARG A 2 57.11 -36.88 43.93
N ARG A 3 57.74 -35.84 43.46
CA ARG A 3 58.39 -35.60 42.13
C ARG A 3 59.23 -36.82 41.69
N PRO A 4 59.78 -36.92 40.44
CA PRO A 4 60.39 -35.83 39.62
C PRO A 4 60.28 -35.99 38.08
N LEU A 5 60.66 -34.91 37.37
CA LEU A 5 61.33 -34.79 36.04
C LEU A 5 62.60 -35.67 35.99
N PRO A 6 63.31 -35.84 34.81
CA PRO A 6 63.70 -34.86 33.81
C PRO A 6 64.10 -35.38 32.37
N PHE A 7 64.52 -34.44 31.53
CA PHE A 7 65.73 -34.40 30.64
C PHE A 7 65.61 -34.78 29.16
N ARG A 8 65.83 -33.70 28.33
CA ARG A 8 66.87 -33.53 27.29
C ARG A 8 66.79 -34.50 26.10
N THR A 9 66.96 -34.07 24.87
CA THR A 9 68.10 -33.36 24.24
C THR A 9 67.82 -32.90 22.81
N THR A 10 68.34 -31.75 22.49
CA THR A 10 68.66 -31.10 21.24
C THR A 10 69.08 -32.01 20.08
N LEU A 11 68.68 -31.67 18.82
CA LEU A 11 69.65 -31.61 17.69
C LEU A 11 69.19 -30.67 16.59
N LEU A 12 70.02 -29.69 16.30
CA LEU A 12 70.05 -28.86 15.12
C LEU A 12 70.41 -29.69 13.88
N LEU A 13 69.76 -29.42 12.74
CA LEU A 13 70.52 -29.35 11.48
C LEU A 13 69.81 -28.47 10.45
N ALA A 14 70.50 -27.46 10.01
CA ALA A 14 70.17 -26.58 8.91
C ALA A 14 70.34 -27.27 7.57
N PHE A 15 69.51 -27.01 6.58
CA PHE A 15 69.93 -27.06 5.19
C PHE A 15 69.21 -25.97 4.35
N LEU A 16 70.02 -25.34 3.57
CA LEU A 16 69.86 -24.16 2.75
C LEU A 16 69.01 -24.41 1.48
N LEU A 17 68.45 -23.28 1.00
CA LEU A 17 68.17 -22.82 -0.38
C LEU A 17 67.53 -23.76 -1.38
N ALA A 18 66.34 -23.29 -1.83
CA ALA A 18 66.09 -23.13 -3.26
C ALA A 18 65.11 -22.02 -3.48
N ALA A 19 65.53 -20.94 -4.06
CA ALA A 19 64.77 -19.83 -4.56
C ALA A 19 63.91 -20.31 -5.74
N GLY A 20 62.62 -20.12 -5.65
CA GLY A 20 61.67 -20.30 -6.77
C GLY A 20 60.71 -19.13 -6.80
N LEU A 21 61.10 -18.03 -7.47
CA LEU A 21 60.19 -16.96 -7.87
C LEU A 21 59.21 -17.54 -8.87
N CYS A 22 58.00 -17.84 -8.42
CA CYS A 22 56.83 -17.91 -9.28
C CYS A 22 55.93 -16.70 -8.99
N LEU A 23 56.20 -15.59 -9.70
CA LEU A 23 55.21 -14.53 -9.88
C LEU A 23 54.06 -15.12 -10.70
N SER A 24 53.12 -15.73 -10.04
CA SER A 24 51.78 -15.94 -10.59
C SER A 24 50.96 -14.69 -10.30
N CYS A 25 51.03 -13.74 -11.22
CA CYS A 25 49.98 -12.73 -11.35
C CYS A 25 48.64 -13.44 -11.69
N SER A 26 48.00 -13.98 -10.68
CA SER A 26 46.59 -14.34 -10.79
C SER A 26 45.80 -13.06 -10.57
N GLY A 27 45.70 -12.27 -11.64
CA GLY A 27 44.73 -11.19 -11.77
C GLY A 27 43.34 -11.82 -11.76
N GLY A 28 42.88 -12.22 -10.58
CA GLY A 28 41.48 -12.54 -10.36
C GLY A 28 40.66 -11.28 -10.59
N ASN A 29 40.12 -11.19 -11.79
CA ASN A 29 39.07 -10.25 -12.13
C ASN A 29 37.91 -10.54 -11.16
N ARG A 30 37.96 -9.96 -9.96
CA ARG A 30 36.74 -9.77 -9.15
C ARG A 30 35.93 -8.75 -9.93
N ALA A 31 35.22 -9.23 -10.96
CA ALA A 31 34.05 -8.55 -11.41
C ALA A 31 33.22 -8.35 -10.15
N GLY A 32 33.26 -7.13 -9.61
CA GLY A 32 32.43 -6.76 -8.48
C GLY A 32 31.00 -7.12 -8.91
N GLN A 33 30.40 -8.09 -8.26
CA GLN A 33 28.94 -8.22 -8.30
C GLN A 33 28.44 -6.88 -7.78
N ALA A 34 28.07 -5.98 -8.70
CA ALA A 34 27.33 -4.79 -8.34
C ALA A 34 26.13 -5.31 -7.53
N SER A 35 26.04 -4.98 -6.26
CA SER A 35 24.92 -5.37 -5.43
C SER A 35 23.68 -4.84 -6.12
N GLN A 36 22.80 -5.73 -6.55
CA GLN A 36 21.56 -5.35 -7.20
C GLN A 36 20.80 -4.43 -6.25
N THR A 37 20.47 -3.24 -6.71
CA THR A 37 19.67 -2.28 -5.93
C THR A 37 18.34 -2.93 -5.56
N THR A 38 17.97 -2.85 -4.30
CA THR A 38 16.65 -3.33 -3.83
C THR A 38 15.69 -2.15 -3.73
N LEU A 39 14.52 -2.30 -4.30
CA LEU A 39 13.38 -1.38 -4.20
C LEU A 39 12.32 -2.01 -3.30
N ARG A 40 12.14 -1.43 -2.12
CA ARG A 40 11.20 -1.91 -1.11
C ARG A 40 9.86 -1.20 -1.28
N LEU A 41 8.84 -1.97 -1.60
CA LEU A 41 7.48 -1.48 -1.82
C LEU A 41 6.56 -1.89 -0.67
N SER A 42 5.54 -1.08 -0.43
CA SER A 42 4.42 -1.45 0.42
C SER A 42 3.09 -0.98 -0.17
N MET A 43 2.01 -1.66 0.19
CA MET A 43 0.65 -1.25 -0.18
C MET A 43 -0.24 -1.27 1.05
N ILE A 44 -1.16 -0.30 1.16
CA ILE A 44 -2.21 -0.35 2.19
C ILE A 44 -3.14 -1.54 1.93
N PRO A 45 -3.56 -2.26 2.98
CA PRO A 45 -4.41 -3.45 2.84
C PRO A 45 -5.88 -3.08 2.65
N THR A 46 -6.28 -2.82 1.40
CA THR A 46 -7.66 -2.46 1.06
C THR A 46 -8.64 -3.63 1.22
N THR A 47 -8.11 -4.87 1.16
CA THR A 47 -8.81 -6.13 1.40
C THR A 47 -7.87 -7.09 2.13
N ASP A 48 -8.09 -8.42 2.11
CA ASP A 48 -7.20 -9.41 2.75
C ASP A 48 -5.74 -9.24 2.30
N PRO A 49 -4.80 -8.91 3.23
CA PRO A 49 -3.40 -8.62 2.89
C PRO A 49 -2.67 -9.79 2.23
N GLY A 50 -2.95 -11.02 2.71
CA GLY A 50 -2.30 -12.22 2.19
C GLY A 50 -2.75 -12.54 0.76
N LYS A 51 -4.03 -12.31 0.45
CA LYS A 51 -4.55 -12.43 -0.91
C LYS A 51 -3.95 -11.36 -1.81
N MET A 52 -3.97 -10.08 -1.38
CA MET A 52 -3.39 -8.97 -2.14
C MET A 52 -1.92 -9.23 -2.47
N LEU A 53 -1.12 -9.70 -1.50
CA LEU A 53 0.30 -10.00 -1.72
C LEU A 53 0.50 -11.06 -2.82
N ARG A 54 -0.26 -12.15 -2.77
CA ARG A 54 -0.17 -13.21 -3.79
C ARG A 54 -0.60 -12.72 -5.18
N GLU A 55 -1.67 -11.94 -5.25
CA GLU A 55 -2.21 -11.41 -6.51
C GLU A 55 -1.33 -10.31 -7.11
N SER A 56 -0.46 -9.68 -6.31
CA SER A 56 0.46 -8.63 -6.77
C SER A 56 1.76 -9.16 -7.40
N GLN A 57 1.99 -10.48 -7.45
CA GLN A 57 3.24 -11.03 -8.02
C GLN A 57 3.52 -10.56 -9.46
N PRO A 58 2.54 -10.49 -10.39
CA PRO A 58 2.81 -9.99 -11.74
C PRO A 58 3.25 -8.52 -11.78
N LEU A 59 2.79 -7.68 -10.82
CA LEU A 59 3.25 -6.30 -10.68
C LEU A 59 4.72 -6.27 -10.22
N VAL A 60 5.08 -7.11 -9.23
CA VAL A 60 6.46 -7.24 -8.75
C VAL A 60 7.39 -7.66 -9.88
N ASP A 61 7.03 -8.71 -10.62
CA ASP A 61 7.83 -9.23 -11.74
C ASP A 61 7.98 -8.20 -12.87
N TYR A 62 6.92 -7.46 -13.16
CA TYR A 62 6.94 -6.35 -14.11
C TYR A 62 7.92 -5.26 -13.67
N LEU A 63 7.79 -4.77 -12.44
CA LEU A 63 8.63 -3.70 -11.91
C LEU A 63 10.10 -4.12 -11.83
N GLN A 64 10.41 -5.36 -11.44
CA GLN A 64 11.79 -5.88 -11.46
C GLN A 64 12.40 -5.83 -12.86
N ARG A 65 11.65 -6.27 -13.87
CA ARG A 65 12.11 -6.25 -15.27
C ARG A 65 12.35 -4.82 -15.77
N GLU A 66 11.43 -3.90 -15.45
CA GLU A 66 11.47 -2.54 -15.98
C GLU A 66 12.47 -1.62 -15.29
N THR A 67 12.69 -1.83 -13.98
CA THR A 67 13.61 -1.00 -13.19
C THR A 67 15.01 -1.60 -13.08
N GLY A 68 15.17 -2.90 -13.35
CA GLY A 68 16.43 -3.62 -13.10
C GLY A 68 16.75 -3.83 -11.61
N ALA A 69 15.92 -3.32 -10.70
CA ALA A 69 16.09 -3.50 -9.26
C ALA A 69 15.46 -4.82 -8.79
N LYS A 70 15.94 -5.38 -7.68
CA LYS A 70 15.19 -6.38 -6.94
C LYS A 70 13.99 -5.70 -6.28
N VAL A 71 12.78 -6.17 -6.49
CA VAL A 71 11.58 -5.60 -5.88
C VAL A 71 11.11 -6.49 -4.74
N GLU A 72 10.95 -5.89 -3.56
CA GLU A 72 10.40 -6.54 -2.37
C GLU A 72 9.09 -5.85 -1.99
N LEU A 73 7.97 -6.57 -2.08
CA LEU A 73 6.65 -6.03 -1.73
C LEU A 73 6.20 -6.56 -0.38
N THR A 74 5.70 -5.65 0.45
CA THR A 74 5.04 -5.96 1.73
C THR A 74 3.63 -5.38 1.77
N ILE A 75 2.70 -6.09 2.40
CA ILE A 75 1.35 -5.59 2.67
C ILE A 75 1.06 -5.86 4.14
N PRO A 76 1.15 -4.84 5.01
CA PRO A 76 0.90 -5.00 6.44
C PRO A 76 -0.59 -5.19 6.74
N THR A 77 -0.93 -5.39 8.02
CA THR A 77 -2.31 -5.67 8.44
C THR A 77 -3.18 -4.44 8.64
N ASN A 78 -2.62 -3.23 8.58
CA ASN A 78 -3.35 -1.97 8.71
C ASN A 78 -2.65 -0.83 7.96
N TYR A 79 -3.40 0.23 7.71
CA TYR A 79 -2.97 1.38 6.91
C TYR A 79 -1.86 2.19 7.60
N ALA A 80 -1.94 2.38 8.92
CA ALA A 80 -0.95 3.16 9.66
C ALA A 80 0.45 2.55 9.56
N ALA A 81 0.56 1.22 9.51
CA ALA A 81 1.84 0.53 9.40
C ALA A 81 2.60 0.88 8.10
N VAL A 82 1.89 1.16 6.99
CA VAL A 82 2.51 1.62 5.73
C VAL A 82 3.09 3.03 5.91
N VAL A 83 2.34 3.93 6.55
CA VAL A 83 2.79 5.31 6.83
C VAL A 83 4.07 5.30 7.69
N GLU A 84 4.09 4.49 8.76
CA GLU A 84 5.25 4.38 9.64
C GLU A 84 6.46 3.70 8.96
N ALA A 85 6.22 2.68 8.12
CA ALA A 85 7.28 1.99 7.40
C ALA A 85 8.01 2.91 6.41
N VAL A 86 7.29 3.80 5.75
CA VAL A 86 7.89 4.84 4.88
C VAL A 86 8.65 5.87 5.72
N GLY A 87 8.07 6.31 6.85
CA GLY A 87 8.69 7.28 7.75
C GLY A 87 9.96 6.79 8.45
N SER A 88 10.12 5.47 8.59
CA SER A 88 11.30 4.82 9.19
C SER A 88 12.29 4.26 8.17
N ASP A 89 12.18 4.66 6.90
CA ASP A 89 13.02 4.21 5.79
C ASP A 89 13.02 2.67 5.55
N GLN A 90 12.01 1.97 6.03
CA GLN A 90 11.84 0.53 5.78
C GLN A 90 11.20 0.25 4.41
N VAL A 91 10.50 1.23 3.85
CA VAL A 91 9.83 1.21 2.55
C VAL A 91 10.30 2.40 1.73
N ASP A 92 10.60 2.18 0.46
CA ASP A 92 11.08 3.20 -0.47
C ASP A 92 9.93 3.89 -1.20
N ILE A 93 8.96 3.12 -1.67
CA ILE A 93 7.76 3.61 -2.37
C ILE A 93 6.54 2.85 -1.83
N ALA A 94 5.48 3.59 -1.52
CA ALA A 94 4.24 2.98 -1.07
C ALA A 94 3.03 3.38 -1.92
N HIS A 95 2.10 2.43 -2.06
CA HIS A 95 0.75 2.67 -2.56
C HIS A 95 -0.13 3.08 -1.39
N PHE A 96 -0.48 4.35 -1.35
CA PHE A 96 -1.31 4.97 -0.33
C PHE A 96 -2.74 5.19 -0.84
N GLY A 97 -3.71 5.28 0.07
CA GLY A 97 -4.90 6.07 -0.15
C GLY A 97 -4.59 7.55 0.05
N GLY A 98 -5.43 8.43 -0.48
CA GLY A 98 -5.18 9.87 -0.39
C GLY A 98 -5.02 10.38 1.05
N PHE A 99 -5.77 9.85 2.02
CA PHE A 99 -5.64 10.25 3.42
C PHE A 99 -4.33 9.76 4.05
N THR A 100 -3.93 8.51 3.84
CA THR A 100 -2.62 8.03 4.32
C THR A 100 -1.45 8.75 3.63
N TYR A 101 -1.60 9.13 2.35
CA TYR A 101 -0.63 9.99 1.68
C TYR A 101 -0.52 11.36 2.36
N VAL A 102 -1.64 12.02 2.63
CA VAL A 102 -1.66 13.33 3.32
C VAL A 102 -0.99 13.24 4.69
N GLN A 103 -1.25 12.18 5.46
CA GLN A 103 -0.58 11.92 6.73
C GLN A 103 0.93 11.71 6.57
N ALA A 104 1.35 10.86 5.61
CA ALA A 104 2.76 10.59 5.34
C ALA A 104 3.49 11.81 4.79
N SER A 105 2.85 12.61 3.94
CA SER A 105 3.39 13.87 3.40
C SER A 105 3.63 14.89 4.53
N ALA A 106 2.64 15.08 5.41
CA ALA A 106 2.75 16.03 6.51
C ALA A 106 3.83 15.63 7.54
N ARG A 107 3.97 14.33 7.84
CA ARG A 107 4.88 13.83 8.89
C ARG A 107 6.29 13.54 8.38
N TYR A 108 6.43 13.04 7.16
CA TYR A 108 7.67 12.48 6.64
C TYR A 108 8.13 13.08 5.31
N GLY A 109 7.31 13.95 4.67
CA GLY A 109 7.67 14.63 3.44
C GLY A 109 7.78 13.68 2.24
N VAL A 110 6.88 12.70 2.13
CA VAL A 110 6.82 11.82 0.96
C VAL A 110 6.43 12.60 -0.30
N THR A 111 6.92 12.16 -1.45
CA THR A 111 6.71 12.81 -2.75
C THR A 111 5.79 11.95 -3.62
N PRO A 112 4.69 12.50 -4.17
CA PRO A 112 3.79 11.78 -5.06
C PRO A 112 4.49 11.45 -6.39
N LEU A 113 4.23 10.28 -6.94
CA LEU A 113 4.81 9.83 -8.21
C LEU A 113 3.76 9.66 -9.29
N VAL A 114 2.91 8.66 -9.14
CA VAL A 114 1.89 8.29 -10.11
C VAL A 114 0.63 7.78 -9.43
N GLN A 115 -0.50 7.91 -10.13
CA GLN A 115 -1.80 7.41 -9.71
C GLN A 115 -2.51 6.75 -10.88
N ARG A 116 -3.51 5.94 -10.62
CA ARG A 116 -4.40 5.45 -11.68
C ARG A 116 -5.22 6.63 -12.20
N ASP A 117 -5.57 6.65 -13.46
CA ASP A 117 -6.44 7.68 -14.04
C ASP A 117 -7.81 7.78 -13.31
N ARG A 118 -8.32 6.66 -12.82
CA ARG A 118 -9.58 6.58 -12.05
C ARG A 118 -9.50 7.31 -10.71
N ASP A 119 -8.31 7.40 -10.11
CA ASP A 119 -8.13 8.04 -8.80
C ASP A 119 -8.35 9.55 -8.80
N GLN A 120 -8.40 10.18 -9.98
CA GLN A 120 -8.74 11.60 -10.12
C GLN A 120 -10.25 11.88 -9.95
N ASN A 121 -11.10 10.84 -10.09
CA ASN A 121 -12.54 10.93 -9.95
C ASN A 121 -13.06 9.71 -9.17
N PHE A 122 -12.55 9.54 -7.96
CA PHE A 122 -12.86 8.41 -7.11
C PHE A 122 -14.07 8.69 -6.24
N HIS A 123 -14.83 7.64 -5.88
CA HIS A 123 -16.03 7.76 -5.07
C HIS A 123 -16.03 6.78 -3.90
N SER A 124 -16.69 7.16 -2.83
CA SER A 124 -17.19 6.22 -1.84
C SER A 124 -18.60 5.82 -2.18
N VAL A 125 -18.93 4.54 -2.07
CA VAL A 125 -20.29 4.03 -2.14
C VAL A 125 -20.80 3.70 -0.74
N PHE A 126 -22.01 4.13 -0.45
CA PHE A 126 -22.73 3.82 0.79
C PHE A 126 -23.75 2.74 0.49
N ILE A 127 -23.67 1.65 1.24
CA ILE A 127 -24.50 0.47 1.05
C ILE A 127 -25.34 0.15 2.28
N THR A 128 -26.50 -0.44 2.06
CA THR A 128 -27.41 -0.94 3.08
C THR A 128 -28.13 -2.20 2.57
N GLN A 129 -28.91 -2.87 3.43
CA GLN A 129 -29.75 -4.00 3.01
C GLN A 129 -30.89 -3.55 2.09
N PRO A 130 -31.37 -4.39 1.17
CA PRO A 130 -32.42 -4.02 0.20
C PRO A 130 -33.74 -3.57 0.84
N GLY A 131 -34.15 -4.13 1.97
CA GLY A 131 -35.37 -3.77 2.69
C GLY A 131 -35.22 -2.67 3.73
N SER A 132 -34.04 -2.01 3.81
CA SER A 132 -33.77 -0.94 4.77
C SER A 132 -34.54 0.33 4.41
N ASN A 133 -34.92 1.10 5.43
CA ASN A 133 -35.50 2.45 5.30
C ASN A 133 -34.43 3.54 5.09
N VAL A 134 -33.14 3.20 5.08
CA VAL A 134 -32.03 4.14 4.80
C VAL A 134 -31.97 4.41 3.29
N ASN A 135 -32.39 5.60 2.85
CA ASN A 135 -32.39 6.01 1.44
C ASN A 135 -31.48 7.20 1.15
N GLY A 136 -30.94 7.85 2.19
CA GLY A 136 -29.98 8.95 2.10
C GLY A 136 -29.16 9.06 3.37
N LEU A 137 -28.15 9.95 3.36
CA LEU A 137 -27.24 10.11 4.50
C LEU A 137 -27.98 10.52 5.78
N ALA A 138 -28.99 11.38 5.68
CA ALA A 138 -29.78 11.85 6.84
C ALA A 138 -30.50 10.71 7.57
N ASP A 139 -30.84 9.62 6.87
CA ASP A 139 -31.52 8.46 7.43
C ASP A 139 -30.62 7.58 8.29
N LEU A 140 -29.28 7.83 8.28
CA LEU A 140 -28.33 7.07 9.09
C LEU A 140 -28.43 7.34 10.60
N LYS A 141 -29.18 8.36 11.02
CA LYS A 141 -29.42 8.67 12.44
C LYS A 141 -30.04 7.48 13.17
N GLY A 142 -29.43 7.06 14.27
CA GLY A 142 -29.89 5.92 15.06
C GLY A 142 -29.59 4.55 14.48
N HIS A 143 -28.93 4.46 13.30
CA HIS A 143 -28.49 3.21 12.69
C HIS A 143 -27.05 2.85 13.07
N THR A 144 -26.72 1.57 12.97
CA THR A 144 -25.33 1.09 13.10
C THR A 144 -24.61 1.23 11.76
N PHE A 145 -23.33 1.68 11.79
CA PHE A 145 -22.59 1.99 10.59
C PHE A 145 -21.17 1.38 10.60
N ALA A 146 -20.75 0.83 9.47
CA ALA A 146 -19.39 0.32 9.27
C ALA A 146 -18.55 1.24 8.38
N PHE A 147 -17.44 1.69 8.93
CA PHE A 147 -16.32 2.28 8.20
C PHE A 147 -15.30 1.19 7.81
N GLY A 148 -14.38 1.53 6.89
CA GLY A 148 -13.20 0.72 6.57
C GLY A 148 -12.11 0.81 7.64
N ASP A 149 -10.84 1.03 7.23
CA ASP A 149 -9.76 1.37 8.17
C ASP A 149 -9.91 2.83 8.61
N VAL A 150 -9.54 3.12 9.86
CA VAL A 150 -9.59 4.47 10.44
C VAL A 150 -8.77 5.50 9.65
N ASN A 151 -7.78 5.06 8.89
CA ASN A 151 -6.94 5.89 8.01
C ASN A 151 -7.35 5.80 6.53
N SER A 152 -8.49 5.19 6.21
CA SER A 152 -8.98 5.09 4.85
C SER A 152 -9.57 6.42 4.35
N THR A 153 -9.32 6.78 3.10
CA THR A 153 -9.98 7.91 2.43
C THR A 153 -11.43 7.57 2.14
N SER A 154 -11.65 6.60 1.25
CA SER A 154 -12.99 6.23 0.74
C SER A 154 -13.80 5.37 1.72
N GLY A 155 -13.14 4.74 2.70
CA GLY A 155 -13.81 3.94 3.74
C GLY A 155 -14.07 4.69 5.05
N HIS A 156 -13.47 5.88 5.26
CA HIS A 156 -13.66 6.63 6.50
C HIS A 156 -13.70 8.14 6.31
N LEU A 157 -12.59 8.81 5.96
CA LEU A 157 -12.49 10.26 5.95
C LEU A 157 -13.59 10.93 5.11
N MET A 158 -13.72 10.54 3.84
CA MET A 158 -14.69 11.16 2.93
C MET A 158 -16.13 10.77 3.25
N PRO A 159 -16.45 9.51 3.59
CA PRO A 159 -17.75 9.17 4.17
C PRO A 159 -18.13 10.04 5.37
N GLU A 160 -17.26 10.17 6.37
CA GLU A 160 -17.55 10.99 7.55
C GLU A 160 -17.75 12.48 7.18
N TYR A 161 -16.90 13.01 6.29
CA TYR A 161 -17.03 14.38 5.81
C TYR A 161 -18.43 14.65 5.18
N PHE A 162 -18.90 13.79 4.29
CA PHE A 162 -20.20 13.97 3.65
C PHE A 162 -21.39 13.69 4.60
N MET A 163 -21.23 12.75 5.54
CA MET A 163 -22.22 12.52 6.60
C MET A 163 -22.39 13.78 7.45
N ARG A 164 -21.30 14.40 7.91
CA ARG A 164 -21.33 15.66 8.69
C ARG A 164 -22.01 16.79 7.91
N GLN A 165 -21.71 16.94 6.62
CA GLN A 165 -22.39 17.94 5.78
C GLN A 165 -23.91 17.71 5.68
N SER A 166 -24.36 16.47 5.88
CA SER A 166 -25.77 16.09 5.90
C SER A 166 -26.38 16.10 7.32
N GLY A 167 -25.67 16.65 8.31
CA GLY A 167 -26.11 16.71 9.71
C GLY A 167 -26.10 15.36 10.42
N VAL A 168 -25.19 14.46 10.02
CA VAL A 168 -25.00 13.14 10.62
C VAL A 168 -23.59 13.08 11.20
N ASP A 169 -23.46 13.43 12.47
CA ASP A 169 -22.21 13.30 13.22
C ASP A 169 -22.13 11.95 13.94
N ALA A 170 -20.96 11.62 14.48
CA ALA A 170 -20.72 10.34 15.14
C ALA A 170 -21.66 10.08 16.35
N ASP A 171 -22.10 11.13 17.02
CA ASP A 171 -22.97 11.08 18.20
C ASP A 171 -24.42 10.71 17.88
N VAL A 172 -24.86 10.88 16.63
CA VAL A 172 -26.23 10.50 16.18
C VAL A 172 -26.27 9.12 15.53
N ILE A 173 -25.12 8.48 15.30
CA ILE A 173 -25.00 7.09 14.87
C ILE A 173 -25.13 6.19 16.11
N ALA A 174 -26.02 5.17 16.06
CA ALA A 174 -26.22 4.28 17.21
C ALA A 174 -24.92 3.53 17.60
N LYS A 175 -24.13 3.11 16.60
CA LYS A 175 -22.82 2.51 16.77
C LYS A 175 -22.04 2.59 15.47
N ALA A 176 -20.84 3.17 15.52
CA ALA A 176 -19.85 3.10 14.46
C ALA A 176 -18.83 1.97 14.73
N VAL A 177 -18.47 1.21 13.70
CA VAL A 177 -17.43 0.18 13.77
C VAL A 177 -16.44 0.37 12.63
N TYR A 178 -15.16 0.07 12.89
CA TYR A 178 -14.11 0.09 11.90
C TYR A 178 -13.73 -1.36 11.57
N THR A 179 -13.92 -1.75 10.31
CA THR A 179 -13.74 -3.15 9.87
C THR A 179 -12.32 -3.46 9.42
N GLY A 180 -11.51 -2.43 9.18
CA GLY A 180 -10.12 -2.54 8.74
C GLY A 180 -9.94 -2.73 7.23
N GLY A 181 -10.98 -3.16 6.47
CA GLY A 181 -10.91 -3.38 5.03
C GLY A 181 -12.25 -3.17 4.34
N HIS A 182 -12.24 -2.84 3.06
CA HIS A 182 -13.46 -2.57 2.30
C HIS A 182 -14.32 -3.82 2.08
N ASP A 183 -13.71 -4.98 1.87
CA ASP A 183 -14.40 -6.26 1.76
C ASP A 183 -15.10 -6.64 3.07
N ALA A 184 -14.43 -6.43 4.21
CA ALA A 184 -15.01 -6.65 5.52
C ALA A 184 -16.19 -5.73 5.78
N THR A 185 -16.15 -4.46 5.35
CA THR A 185 -17.27 -3.52 5.41
C THR A 185 -18.46 -4.03 4.60
N ALA A 186 -18.25 -4.41 3.34
CA ALA A 186 -19.30 -4.93 2.47
C ALA A 186 -19.95 -6.19 3.05
N LEU A 187 -19.15 -7.12 3.57
CA LEU A 187 -19.64 -8.33 4.21
C LEU A 187 -20.37 -8.07 5.53
N ALA A 188 -19.94 -7.08 6.31
CA ALA A 188 -20.65 -6.70 7.54
C ALA A 188 -22.09 -6.22 7.25
N VAL A 189 -22.28 -5.41 6.20
CA VAL A 189 -23.60 -4.97 5.77
C VAL A 189 -24.40 -6.13 5.16
N SER A 190 -23.82 -6.89 4.23
CA SER A 190 -24.46 -8.03 3.57
C SER A 190 -24.94 -9.09 4.58
N ASN A 191 -24.17 -9.34 5.63
CA ASN A 191 -24.49 -10.29 6.70
C ASN A 191 -25.32 -9.66 7.84
N ARG A 192 -25.84 -8.45 7.67
CA ARG A 192 -26.71 -7.76 8.66
C ARG A 192 -26.05 -7.60 10.03
N LYS A 193 -24.73 -7.41 10.08
CA LYS A 193 -23.97 -7.12 11.32
C LYS A 193 -24.04 -5.63 11.67
N VAL A 194 -24.28 -4.79 10.66
CA VAL A 194 -24.55 -3.36 10.74
C VAL A 194 -25.63 -3.02 9.72
N ASP A 195 -26.29 -1.87 9.89
CA ASP A 195 -27.39 -1.44 9.02
C ASP A 195 -26.89 -0.83 7.71
N ALA A 196 -25.75 -0.14 7.76
CA ALA A 196 -25.13 0.50 6.60
C ALA A 196 -23.60 0.55 6.71
N GLY A 197 -22.95 0.90 5.63
CA GLY A 197 -21.49 1.09 5.62
C GLY A 197 -21.04 1.83 4.37
N ALA A 198 -19.79 2.33 4.38
CA ALA A 198 -19.18 3.00 3.25
C ALA A 198 -17.85 2.36 2.88
N LEU A 199 -17.60 2.23 1.58
CA LEU A 199 -16.40 1.59 1.06
C LEU A 199 -16.01 2.15 -0.31
N ASP A 200 -14.83 1.72 -0.75
CA ASP A 200 -14.26 1.91 -2.08
C ASP A 200 -15.18 1.36 -3.17
N GLU A 201 -15.51 2.18 -4.17
CA GLU A 201 -16.38 1.80 -5.29
C GLU A 201 -15.81 0.63 -6.10
N LEU A 202 -14.48 0.58 -6.32
CA LEU A 202 -13.86 -0.46 -7.14
C LEU A 202 -13.81 -1.81 -6.42
N VAL A 203 -13.64 -1.79 -5.10
CA VAL A 203 -13.75 -3.01 -4.29
C VAL A 203 -15.17 -3.52 -4.30
N PHE A 204 -16.15 -2.63 -4.17
CA PHE A 204 -17.58 -2.98 -4.26
C PHE A 204 -17.94 -3.59 -5.62
N GLU A 205 -17.54 -2.92 -6.72
CA GLU A 205 -17.75 -3.43 -8.09
C GLU A 205 -17.13 -4.80 -8.28
N ARG A 206 -15.87 -4.98 -7.84
CA ARG A 206 -15.17 -6.26 -7.96
C ARG A 206 -15.84 -7.36 -7.15
N MET A 207 -16.22 -7.11 -5.90
CA MET A 207 -16.89 -8.10 -5.06
C MET A 207 -18.23 -8.54 -5.65
N THR A 208 -18.98 -7.60 -6.22
CA THR A 208 -20.24 -7.88 -6.91
C THR A 208 -20.01 -8.72 -8.17
N LYS A 209 -19.06 -8.33 -9.01
CA LYS A 209 -18.72 -9.05 -10.25
C LYS A 209 -18.19 -10.45 -9.98
N GLU A 210 -17.42 -10.64 -8.91
CA GLU A 210 -16.86 -11.95 -8.51
C GLU A 210 -17.87 -12.82 -7.72
N GLY A 211 -19.09 -12.35 -7.51
CA GLY A 211 -20.12 -13.08 -6.75
C GLY A 211 -19.78 -13.26 -5.26
N LYS A 212 -18.91 -12.41 -4.69
CA LYS A 212 -18.55 -12.44 -3.27
C LYS A 212 -19.62 -11.82 -2.37
N LEU A 213 -20.47 -10.98 -2.93
CA LEU A 213 -21.71 -10.54 -2.31
C LEU A 213 -22.85 -11.36 -2.88
N ALA A 214 -23.70 -11.92 -2.01
CA ALA A 214 -24.88 -12.63 -2.48
C ALA A 214 -25.76 -11.67 -3.31
N PRO A 215 -26.39 -12.14 -4.39
CA PRO A 215 -27.31 -11.33 -5.17
C PRO A 215 -28.33 -10.66 -4.25
N ASP A 216 -28.60 -9.39 -4.49
CA ASP A 216 -29.58 -8.60 -3.73
C ASP A 216 -29.36 -8.57 -2.20
N SER A 217 -28.13 -8.87 -1.73
CA SER A 217 -27.82 -8.79 -0.29
C SER A 217 -27.59 -7.36 0.20
N VAL A 218 -27.22 -6.46 -0.71
CA VAL A 218 -26.97 -5.05 -0.45
C VAL A 218 -27.45 -4.18 -1.63
N ARG A 219 -27.75 -2.92 -1.35
CA ARG A 219 -27.97 -1.89 -2.37
C ARG A 219 -27.14 -0.64 -2.04
N VAL A 220 -26.70 0.06 -3.07
CA VAL A 220 -26.13 1.40 -2.94
C VAL A 220 -27.27 2.39 -2.73
N PHE A 221 -27.18 3.24 -1.69
CA PHE A 221 -28.15 4.30 -1.44
C PHE A 221 -27.57 5.71 -1.61
N TYR A 222 -26.25 5.83 -1.59
CA TYR A 222 -25.58 7.10 -1.85
C TYR A 222 -24.16 6.84 -2.43
N THR A 223 -23.76 7.70 -3.38
CA THR A 223 -22.41 7.78 -3.92
C THR A 223 -21.91 9.20 -3.71
N THR A 224 -20.72 9.36 -3.18
CA THR A 224 -20.16 10.69 -2.91
C THR A 224 -19.88 11.46 -4.19
N PRO A 225 -19.79 12.79 -4.15
CA PRO A 225 -19.06 13.55 -5.16
C PRO A 225 -17.62 13.03 -5.30
N ALA A 226 -17.02 13.25 -6.48
CA ALA A 226 -15.66 12.78 -6.77
C ALA A 226 -14.60 13.47 -5.91
N PHE A 227 -13.57 12.70 -5.59
CA PHE A 227 -12.36 13.16 -4.91
C PHE A 227 -11.13 12.41 -5.45
N PHE A 228 -9.92 12.93 -5.20
CA PHE A 228 -8.67 12.20 -5.46
C PHE A 228 -8.44 11.14 -4.39
N ASP A 229 -8.06 9.91 -4.76
CA ASP A 229 -7.74 8.88 -3.79
C ASP A 229 -6.34 8.29 -4.02
N TYR A 230 -6.21 7.06 -4.48
CA TYR A 230 -4.96 6.29 -4.42
C TYR A 230 -3.83 6.87 -5.27
N LEU A 231 -2.58 6.68 -4.75
CA LEU A 231 -1.37 7.02 -5.46
C LEU A 231 -0.18 6.20 -4.97
N TRP A 232 0.86 6.15 -5.80
CA TRP A 232 2.19 5.74 -5.39
C TRP A 232 3.01 6.97 -5.01
N ALA A 233 3.65 6.93 -3.85
CA ALA A 233 4.52 8.01 -3.38
C ALA A 233 5.84 7.45 -2.82
N ALA A 234 6.92 8.20 -3.03
CA ALA A 234 8.27 7.88 -2.60
C ALA A 234 8.57 8.50 -1.23
N ARG A 235 9.36 7.80 -0.41
CA ARG A 235 9.94 8.38 0.81
C ARG A 235 10.86 9.56 0.47
N LYS A 236 11.00 10.46 1.42
CA LYS A 236 11.99 11.53 1.33
C LYS A 236 13.40 10.94 1.17
N GLY A 237 14.17 11.50 0.25
CA GLY A 237 15.56 11.09 0.03
C GLY A 237 15.76 9.77 -0.72
N LEU A 238 14.71 9.18 -1.31
CA LEU A 238 14.89 8.11 -2.29
C LEU A 238 15.71 8.64 -3.48
N ASP A 239 16.58 7.81 -4.03
CA ASP A 239 17.32 8.14 -5.26
C ASP A 239 16.35 8.57 -6.38
N PRO A 240 16.54 9.78 -6.97
CA PRO A 240 15.62 10.28 -7.98
C PRO A 240 15.54 9.39 -9.22
N GLY A 241 16.67 8.78 -9.64
CA GLY A 241 16.67 7.89 -10.81
C GLY A 241 15.85 6.62 -10.57
N LEU A 242 15.86 6.10 -9.34
CA LEU A 242 15.04 4.95 -8.97
C LEU A 242 13.54 5.31 -8.91
N ALA A 243 13.21 6.49 -8.37
CA ALA A 243 11.85 7.00 -8.35
C ALA A 243 11.30 7.25 -9.77
N GLU A 244 12.11 7.84 -10.65
CA GLU A 244 11.76 8.08 -12.06
C GLU A 244 11.60 6.77 -12.83
N SER A 245 12.49 5.79 -12.60
CA SER A 245 12.40 4.46 -13.22
C SER A 245 11.12 3.74 -12.83
N PHE A 246 10.74 3.77 -11.53
CA PHE A 246 9.47 3.21 -11.04
C PHE A 246 8.27 3.91 -11.69
N ALA A 247 8.23 5.23 -11.64
CA ALA A 247 7.13 6.01 -12.21
C ALA A 247 7.02 5.78 -13.72
N GLY A 248 8.16 5.81 -14.44
CA GLY A 248 8.23 5.54 -15.88
C GLY A 248 7.75 4.14 -16.25
N ALA A 249 8.05 3.13 -15.43
CA ALA A 249 7.55 1.78 -15.61
C ALA A 249 6.01 1.74 -15.60
N LEU A 250 5.36 2.39 -14.63
CA LEU A 250 3.89 2.41 -14.56
C LEU A 250 3.25 3.28 -15.64
N LEU A 251 3.84 4.43 -15.96
CA LEU A 251 3.31 5.37 -16.96
C LEU A 251 3.29 4.81 -18.39
N LYS A 252 4.14 3.83 -18.70
CA LYS A 252 4.21 3.21 -20.05
C LYS A 252 3.30 2.01 -20.24
N LEU A 253 2.61 1.54 -19.18
CA LEU A 253 1.65 0.45 -19.27
C LEU A 253 0.52 0.79 -20.26
N ASP A 254 0.23 -0.14 -21.14
CA ASP A 254 -0.74 0.01 -22.23
C ASP A 254 -1.79 -1.12 -22.16
N ALA A 255 -3.02 -0.77 -21.84
CA ALA A 255 -4.14 -1.73 -21.70
C ALA A 255 -4.45 -2.51 -23.00
N SER A 256 -3.97 -2.08 -24.16
CA SER A 256 -4.11 -2.82 -25.42
C SER A 256 -3.19 -4.05 -25.50
N LYS A 257 -2.14 -4.11 -24.68
CA LYS A 257 -1.19 -5.21 -24.58
C LYS A 257 -1.61 -6.17 -23.48
N ALA A 258 -1.74 -7.45 -23.80
CA ALA A 258 -2.27 -8.44 -22.85
C ALA A 258 -1.47 -8.57 -21.57
N ASP A 259 -0.12 -8.45 -21.60
CA ASP A 259 0.72 -8.56 -20.41
C ASP A 259 0.67 -7.30 -19.56
N ASP A 260 0.66 -6.10 -20.18
CA ASP A 260 0.48 -4.85 -19.48
C ASP A 260 -0.90 -4.77 -18.81
N LYS A 261 -1.94 -5.26 -19.52
CA LYS A 261 -3.30 -5.34 -18.97
C LYS A 261 -3.38 -6.17 -17.70
N LYS A 262 -2.67 -7.30 -17.62
CA LYS A 262 -2.62 -8.12 -16.39
C LYS A 262 -2.08 -7.33 -15.21
N VAL A 263 -1.07 -6.47 -15.41
CA VAL A 263 -0.50 -5.60 -14.36
C VAL A 263 -1.49 -4.51 -13.98
N LEU A 264 -2.13 -3.87 -14.98
CA LEU A 264 -3.14 -2.84 -14.72
C LEU A 264 -4.35 -3.38 -13.95
N ASP A 265 -4.81 -4.59 -14.27
CA ASP A 265 -5.97 -5.23 -13.65
C ASP A 265 -5.77 -5.49 -12.13
N ILE A 266 -4.52 -5.68 -11.66
CA ILE A 266 -4.21 -5.91 -10.24
C ILE A 266 -4.76 -4.80 -9.35
N LEU A 267 -4.61 -3.54 -9.79
CA LEU A 267 -5.10 -2.36 -9.09
C LEU A 267 -6.32 -1.72 -9.78
N SER A 268 -6.98 -2.44 -10.68
CA SER A 268 -8.14 -1.94 -11.44
C SER A 268 -7.85 -0.63 -12.19
N ALA A 269 -6.62 -0.48 -12.70
CA ALA A 269 -6.21 0.66 -13.52
C ALA A 269 -6.59 0.46 -14.99
N THR A 270 -6.84 1.56 -15.72
CA THR A 270 -6.85 1.55 -17.19
C THR A 270 -5.55 2.11 -17.75
N LYS A 271 -4.94 3.04 -17.05
CA LYS A 271 -3.61 3.59 -17.25
C LYS A 271 -3.14 4.28 -15.96
N TYR A 272 -1.85 4.62 -15.92
CA TYR A 272 -1.30 5.50 -14.90
C TYR A 272 -1.06 6.90 -15.44
N VAL A 273 -1.19 7.90 -14.56
CA VAL A 273 -0.88 9.31 -14.81
C VAL A 273 0.00 9.84 -13.68
N LYS A 274 0.69 10.96 -13.91
CA LYS A 274 1.46 11.60 -12.84
C LYS A 274 0.54 12.07 -11.72
N ALA A 275 0.93 11.86 -10.48
CA ALA A 275 0.27 12.40 -9.31
C ALA A 275 0.90 13.76 -8.92
N SER A 276 0.09 14.64 -8.36
CA SER A 276 0.53 15.96 -7.93
C SER A 276 0.04 16.25 -6.51
N ASP A 277 0.91 16.81 -5.66
CA ASP A 277 0.56 17.09 -4.26
C ASP A 277 -0.64 18.05 -4.08
N PRO A 278 -0.79 19.13 -4.89
CA PRO A 278 -1.96 20.00 -4.83
C PRO A 278 -3.30 19.30 -5.04
N ASP A 279 -3.35 18.17 -5.75
CA ASP A 279 -4.59 17.43 -6.03
C ASP A 279 -5.25 16.91 -4.72
N TYR A 280 -4.46 16.76 -3.66
CA TYR A 280 -4.89 16.23 -2.36
C TYR A 280 -5.24 17.32 -1.34
N GLU A 281 -5.25 18.62 -1.72
CA GLU A 281 -5.50 19.70 -0.75
C GLU A 281 -6.92 19.64 -0.17
N LYS A 282 -7.91 19.22 -0.94
CA LYS A 282 -9.28 19.02 -0.42
C LYS A 282 -9.33 17.93 0.66
N LEU A 283 -8.54 16.87 0.51
CA LEU A 283 -8.43 15.82 1.53
C LEU A 283 -7.71 16.32 2.78
N ARG A 284 -6.68 17.14 2.63
CA ARG A 284 -6.01 17.79 3.77
C ARG A 284 -6.98 18.64 4.55
N GLN A 285 -7.80 19.44 3.85
CA GLN A 285 -8.80 20.27 4.51
C GLN A 285 -9.84 19.41 5.22
N ALA A 286 -10.40 18.40 4.57
CA ALA A 286 -11.36 17.47 5.21
C ALA A 286 -10.77 16.79 6.45
N ALA A 287 -9.50 16.38 6.40
CA ALA A 287 -8.82 15.76 7.52
C ALA A 287 -8.56 16.74 8.69
N ARG A 288 -8.23 18.01 8.38
CA ARG A 288 -8.13 19.08 9.41
C ARG A 288 -9.49 19.36 10.06
N ASP A 289 -10.54 19.49 9.26
CA ASP A 289 -11.91 19.77 9.73
C ASP A 289 -12.44 18.62 10.62
N ALA A 290 -12.02 17.40 10.34
CA ALA A 290 -12.32 16.22 11.15
C ALA A 290 -11.43 16.09 12.40
N GLY A 291 -10.40 16.94 12.57
CA GLY A 291 -9.41 16.82 13.66
C GLY A 291 -8.46 15.63 13.52
N LEU A 292 -8.41 15.01 12.34
CA LEU A 292 -7.59 13.82 12.04
C LEU A 292 -6.20 14.17 11.49
N LEU A 293 -5.97 15.44 11.14
CA LEU A 293 -4.69 16.01 10.76
C LEU A 293 -4.46 17.31 11.52
N LYS A 294 -3.25 17.47 12.05
CA LYS A 294 -2.83 18.69 12.78
C LYS A 294 -2.26 19.73 11.82
#